data_d87458186fe513f57d9823c887a8d04a
#
_entry.id   d87458186fe513f57d9823c887a8d04a
#
_cell.length_a   1.000
_cell.length_b   1.000
_cell.length_c   1.000
_cell.angle_alpha   90.00
_cell.angle_beta   90.00
_cell.angle_gamma   90.00
#
_symmetry.space_group_name_H-M   'P 1'
#
loop_
_entity.id
_entity.type
_entity.pdbx_description
1 polymer ?
#
loop_
_entity_poly.entity_id
_entity_poly.type
_entity_poly.pdbx_seq_one_letter_code
_entity_poly.pdbx_strand_id
1 'polypeptide(L)'
;MKKTAILVSLLVLGLLAACGDDERSDQDNHNENGTNDSGETVTIEDAMGTQTIEKGPENIVALEWSYAENLLALGIQPAGVADLDGFHQWVNIDKEFDESVEDVGTRQEPNLEAIRRQDPDLIIAVKFRHEQYLDQLKEIAPVVTFAPYGEEAIQDHYENMLNEMKTLAKIVNKQDQAEQAIADLDSIIEEQKQRITDAGLEGSEFIATQAFTAQNTPTLRLFTDNSMVGKVMNELGFENVYQTDEPEVYGYSEVTLEALQNFQDRKDLQFLYIVQEDDNIFESDFKGNPAWENLSFVQNGNTHQLPGNTWTFGGVLSNQVLAKQLVDAMVKE
;
A
#
# COMPACT_ATOMS: atom_id res chain seq x y z
N MET A 1 -22.15 -19.04 -60.56
CA MET A 1 -23.46 -19.10 -61.24
C MET A 1 -24.43 -18.23 -60.47
N LYS A 2 -24.95 -17.26 -61.19
CA LYS A 2 -26.22 -16.49 -61.11
C LYS A 2 -26.43 -15.69 -59.78
N LYS A 3 -26.24 -14.34 -59.77
CA LYS A 3 -27.12 -13.29 -60.30
C LYS A 3 -28.45 -13.24 -59.55
N THR A 4 -28.99 -12.14 -59.00
CA THR A 4 -29.32 -10.82 -59.53
C THR A 4 -29.95 -10.05 -58.38
N ALA A 5 -29.68 -8.86 -57.96
CA ALA A 5 -29.89 -7.53 -58.54
C ALA A 5 -31.27 -6.92 -58.32
N ILE A 6 -31.23 -5.63 -57.85
CA ILE A 6 -32.02 -4.49 -58.35
C ILE A 6 -33.40 -4.32 -57.63
N LEU A 7 -33.94 -3.15 -57.24
CA LEU A 7 -33.97 -1.74 -57.65
C LEU A 7 -34.74 -0.94 -56.62
N VAL A 8 -34.32 0.22 -56.12
CA VAL A 8 -34.67 1.60 -56.53
C VAL A 8 -36.15 1.98 -56.42
N SER A 9 -36.51 3.01 -55.69
CA SER A 9 -37.22 4.23 -56.10
C SER A 9 -37.73 5.01 -54.87
N LEU A 10 -37.30 6.18 -54.66
CA LEU A 10 -37.55 7.54 -55.13
C LEU A 10 -38.77 8.21 -54.43
N LEU A 11 -38.46 9.28 -53.74
CA LEU A 11 -39.02 10.65 -53.73
C LEU A 11 -40.52 10.83 -53.44
N VAL A 12 -40.83 11.75 -52.50
CA VAL A 12 -41.52 13.02 -52.83
C VAL A 12 -41.42 14.02 -51.62
N LEU A 13 -41.06 15.23 -51.95
CA LEU A 13 -41.10 16.47 -51.15
C LEU A 13 -42.58 16.90 -50.89
N GLY A 14 -42.76 17.60 -49.74
CA GLY A 14 -43.96 18.40 -49.50
C GLY A 14 -43.75 19.43 -48.41
N LEU A 15 -43.34 20.64 -48.83
CA LEU A 15 -43.41 21.88 -48.02
C LEU A 15 -44.85 22.39 -48.02
N LEU A 16 -45.33 22.86 -46.85
CA LEU A 16 -46.31 23.93 -46.79
C LEU A 16 -46.22 24.61 -45.40
N ALA A 17 -45.92 25.90 -45.43
CA ALA A 17 -46.00 26.84 -44.32
C ALA A 17 -47.45 27.38 -44.21
N ALA A 18 -47.90 27.63 -42.97
CA ALA A 18 -48.96 28.59 -42.70
C ALA A 18 -48.84 29.14 -41.27
N CYS A 19 -48.73 30.44 -41.18
CA CYS A 19 -48.84 31.25 -39.97
C CYS A 19 -50.29 31.34 -39.49
N GLY A 20 -50.49 31.51 -38.18
CA GLY A 20 -51.78 31.89 -37.58
C GLY A 20 -51.65 32.22 -36.11
N ASP A 21 -52.07 33.41 -35.74
CA ASP A 21 -51.92 34.22 -34.55
C ASP A 21 -52.57 33.72 -33.26
N ASP A 22 -51.98 34.19 -32.17
CA ASP A 22 -52.51 34.57 -30.85
C ASP A 22 -53.66 33.84 -30.19
N GLU A 23 -53.38 33.27 -29.00
CA GLU A 23 -54.14 33.55 -27.77
C GLU A 23 -53.33 33.09 -26.51
N ARG A 24 -53.24 34.05 -25.55
CA ARG A 24 -52.64 33.83 -24.22
C ARG A 24 -53.49 32.88 -23.39
N SER A 25 -52.91 31.88 -22.81
CA SER A 25 -53.40 31.28 -21.59
C SER A 25 -52.20 30.95 -20.68
N ASP A 26 -52.19 31.63 -19.53
CA ASP A 26 -51.30 31.34 -18.39
C ASP A 26 -51.50 29.86 -17.99
N GLN A 27 -50.43 29.10 -18.10
CA GLN A 27 -50.27 27.86 -17.37
C GLN A 27 -48.93 27.87 -16.69
N ASP A 28 -48.97 27.89 -15.38
CA ASP A 28 -47.88 27.64 -14.44
C ASP A 28 -47.09 26.42 -14.87
N ASN A 29 -45.94 26.64 -15.44
CA ASN A 29 -44.95 25.60 -15.68
C ASN A 29 -44.12 25.50 -14.42
N HIS A 30 -44.55 24.67 -13.48
CA HIS A 30 -43.64 24.14 -12.46
C HIS A 30 -42.57 23.36 -13.19
N ASN A 31 -41.49 24.05 -13.46
CA ASN A 31 -40.23 23.44 -13.83
C ASN A 31 -39.66 22.81 -12.52
N GLU A 32 -40.01 21.59 -12.22
CA GLU A 32 -39.26 20.73 -11.32
C GLU A 32 -37.93 20.50 -12.01
N ASN A 33 -37.01 21.46 -11.83
CA ASN A 33 -35.61 21.25 -12.06
C ASN A 33 -35.12 20.40 -10.87
N GLY A 34 -35.47 19.11 -10.89
CA GLY A 34 -34.80 18.09 -10.13
C GLY A 34 -33.35 18.11 -10.61
N THR A 35 -32.50 18.83 -9.90
CA THR A 35 -31.08 18.58 -9.94
C THR A 35 -30.91 17.15 -9.48
N ASN A 36 -30.87 16.20 -10.44
CA ASN A 36 -30.18 14.95 -10.23
C ASN A 36 -28.71 15.31 -10.01
N ASP A 37 -28.38 15.61 -8.79
CA ASP A 37 -27.01 15.58 -8.29
C ASP A 37 -26.62 14.09 -8.18
N SER A 38 -26.51 13.43 -9.32
CA SER A 38 -25.83 12.15 -9.41
C SER A 38 -24.36 12.50 -9.34
N GLY A 39 -23.76 12.38 -8.14
CA GLY A 39 -22.34 12.56 -7.90
C GLY A 39 -21.53 11.81 -8.97
N GLU A 40 -20.41 12.35 -9.35
CA GLU A 40 -19.51 11.68 -10.30
C GLU A 40 -19.11 10.30 -9.72
N THR A 41 -19.20 9.25 -10.51
CA THR A 41 -18.85 7.89 -10.07
C THR A 41 -17.58 7.40 -10.75
N VAL A 42 -16.90 6.45 -10.11
CA VAL A 42 -15.76 5.74 -10.67
C VAL A 42 -16.02 4.23 -10.63
N THR A 43 -15.69 3.56 -11.72
CA THR A 43 -15.66 2.09 -11.76
C THR A 43 -14.24 1.64 -11.46
N ILE A 44 -14.12 0.76 -10.48
CA ILE A 44 -12.86 0.14 -10.05
C ILE A 44 -12.98 -1.39 -10.08
N GLU A 45 -11.85 -2.05 -10.10
CA GLU A 45 -11.72 -3.47 -9.80
C GLU A 45 -11.02 -3.60 -8.45
N ASP A 46 -11.65 -4.31 -7.51
CA ASP A 46 -11.10 -4.59 -6.19
C ASP A 46 -11.08 -6.11 -5.93
N ALA A 47 -10.68 -6.53 -4.73
CA ALA A 47 -10.58 -7.95 -4.39
C ALA A 47 -11.92 -8.73 -4.41
N MET A 48 -13.04 -8.02 -4.52
CA MET A 48 -14.39 -8.60 -4.59
C MET A 48 -15.01 -8.50 -6.00
N GLY A 49 -14.28 -7.91 -6.97
CA GLY A 49 -14.68 -7.75 -8.36
C GLY A 49 -14.92 -6.29 -8.76
N THR A 50 -15.55 -6.10 -9.90
CA THR A 50 -15.84 -4.76 -10.44
C THR A 50 -16.97 -4.09 -9.65
N GLN A 51 -16.75 -2.86 -9.20
CA GLN A 51 -17.78 -2.05 -8.55
C GLN A 51 -17.73 -0.59 -8.97
N THR A 52 -18.85 0.11 -8.77
CA THR A 52 -18.96 1.54 -9.04
C THR A 52 -19.20 2.28 -7.73
N ILE A 53 -18.38 3.29 -7.47
CA ILE A 53 -18.35 4.05 -6.22
C ILE A 53 -18.51 5.53 -6.54
N GLU A 54 -19.16 6.30 -5.67
CA GLU A 54 -19.17 7.76 -5.77
C GLU A 54 -17.75 8.31 -5.54
N LYS A 55 -17.35 9.28 -6.37
CA LYS A 55 -16.06 9.92 -6.27
C LYS A 55 -16.02 10.97 -5.17
N GLY A 56 -14.85 11.10 -4.57
CA GLY A 56 -14.57 12.15 -3.59
C GLY A 56 -15.32 11.97 -2.28
N PRO A 57 -15.34 10.75 -1.68
CA PRO A 57 -15.87 10.56 -0.33
C PRO A 57 -15.11 11.49 0.64
N GLU A 58 -15.84 12.09 1.59
CA GLU A 58 -15.28 13.02 2.57
C GLU A 58 -14.97 12.32 3.90
N ASN A 59 -15.86 11.40 4.34
CA ASN A 59 -15.71 10.65 5.57
C ASN A 59 -15.24 9.22 5.29
N ILE A 60 -13.94 9.00 5.36
CA ILE A 60 -13.33 7.70 5.03
C ILE A 60 -12.87 6.99 6.30
N VAL A 61 -13.22 5.72 6.44
CA VAL A 61 -12.70 4.84 7.50
C VAL A 61 -11.71 3.84 6.88
N ALA A 62 -10.50 3.78 7.42
CA ALA A 62 -9.45 2.86 6.99
C ALA A 62 -9.22 1.77 8.05
N LEU A 63 -9.42 0.50 7.67
CA LEU A 63 -9.27 -0.65 8.57
C LEU A 63 -7.88 -1.31 8.50
N GLU A 64 -6.97 -0.77 7.69
CA GLU A 64 -5.58 -1.23 7.60
C GLU A 64 -4.63 -0.04 7.43
N TRP A 65 -3.47 -0.11 8.06
CA TRP A 65 -2.52 1.00 8.22
C TRP A 65 -1.94 1.51 6.90
N SER A 66 -1.64 0.64 5.94
CA SER A 66 -1.12 1.04 4.64
C SER A 66 -2.08 1.94 3.85
N TYR A 67 -3.39 1.75 3.99
CA TYR A 67 -4.37 2.63 3.34
C TYR A 67 -4.66 3.90 4.14
N ALA A 68 -4.57 3.86 5.48
CA ALA A 68 -4.59 5.06 6.29
C ALA A 68 -3.39 5.97 5.96
N GLU A 69 -2.20 5.40 5.80
CA GLU A 69 -0.99 6.06 5.31
C GLU A 69 -1.17 6.64 3.90
N ASN A 70 -1.76 5.86 2.98
CA ASN A 70 -2.03 6.32 1.62
C ASN A 70 -3.00 7.50 1.60
N LEU A 71 -4.03 7.54 2.46
CA LEU A 71 -4.89 8.72 2.61
C LEU A 71 -4.09 9.94 3.07
N LEU A 72 -3.19 9.79 4.05
CA LEU A 72 -2.30 10.87 4.46
C LEU A 72 -1.39 11.34 3.31
N ALA A 73 -0.86 10.41 2.50
CA ALA A 73 -0.07 10.74 1.32
C ALA A 73 -0.86 11.58 0.31
N LEU A 74 -2.16 11.27 0.14
CA LEU A 74 -3.10 12.00 -0.72
C LEU A 74 -3.60 13.32 -0.11
N GLY A 75 -3.18 13.66 1.12
CA GLY A 75 -3.60 14.88 1.83
C GLY A 75 -5.01 14.78 2.41
N ILE A 76 -5.47 13.59 2.72
CA ILE A 76 -6.78 13.30 3.31
C ILE A 76 -6.59 12.79 4.74
N GLN A 77 -7.33 13.39 5.68
CA GLN A 77 -7.47 12.85 7.03
C GLN A 77 -8.64 11.87 7.05
N PRO A 78 -8.43 10.59 7.43
CA PRO A 78 -9.54 9.67 7.60
C PRO A 78 -10.42 10.10 8.80
N ALA A 79 -11.70 9.76 8.76
CA ALA A 79 -12.59 9.95 9.90
C ALA A 79 -12.31 8.92 11.03
N GLY A 80 -11.83 7.75 10.65
CA GLY A 80 -11.45 6.71 11.60
C GLY A 80 -10.41 5.75 11.03
N VAL A 81 -9.56 5.24 11.92
CA VAL A 81 -8.49 4.28 11.62
C VAL A 81 -8.54 3.14 12.63
N ALA A 82 -8.37 1.92 12.19
CA ALA A 82 -8.24 0.79 13.09
C ALA A 82 -6.85 0.75 13.72
N ASP A 83 -6.79 0.59 15.07
CA ASP A 83 -5.58 0.40 15.85
C ASP A 83 -4.61 1.59 15.74
N LEU A 84 -5.09 2.78 16.11
CA LEU A 84 -4.31 4.02 16.09
C LEU A 84 -3.06 3.95 16.97
N ASP A 85 -3.18 3.37 18.16
CA ASP A 85 -2.04 3.22 19.07
C ASP A 85 -0.95 2.36 18.44
N GLY A 86 -1.34 1.25 17.80
CA GLY A 86 -0.42 0.41 17.04
C GLY A 86 0.19 1.14 15.84
N PHE A 87 -0.59 1.94 15.11
CA PHE A 87 -0.05 2.76 14.02
C PHE A 87 1.06 3.68 14.52
N HIS A 88 0.83 4.45 15.57
CA HIS A 88 1.83 5.36 16.14
C HIS A 88 3.06 4.64 16.70
N GLN A 89 2.90 3.41 17.17
CA GLN A 89 4.01 2.60 17.67
C GLN A 89 4.93 2.06 16.55
N TRP A 90 4.33 1.64 15.44
CA TRP A 90 5.02 0.83 14.42
C TRP A 90 5.28 1.53 13.11
N VAL A 91 4.47 2.53 12.74
CA VAL A 91 4.56 3.23 11.47
C VAL A 91 5.28 4.56 11.65
N ASN A 92 6.51 4.62 11.19
CA ASN A 92 7.34 5.83 11.27
C ASN A 92 7.28 6.58 9.93
N ILE A 93 6.43 7.59 9.85
CA ILE A 93 6.29 8.47 8.68
C ILE A 93 6.24 9.94 9.13
N ASP A 94 6.55 10.86 8.23
CA ASP A 94 6.60 12.31 8.53
C ASP A 94 5.21 12.98 8.59
N LYS A 95 4.13 12.22 8.45
CA LYS A 95 2.76 12.73 8.51
C LYS A 95 2.02 12.15 9.71
N GLU A 96 1.20 12.97 10.33
CA GLU A 96 0.41 12.60 11.51
C GLU A 96 -1.09 12.69 11.21
N PHE A 97 -1.88 11.94 11.96
CA PHE A 97 -3.32 12.09 11.97
C PHE A 97 -3.72 13.32 12.80
N ASP A 98 -4.79 13.98 12.37
CA ASP A 98 -5.41 15.03 13.17
C ASP A 98 -6.01 14.45 14.46
N GLU A 99 -6.11 15.25 15.52
CA GLU A 99 -6.71 14.85 16.81
C GLU A 99 -8.18 14.40 16.69
N SER A 100 -8.83 14.69 15.58
CA SER A 100 -10.22 14.32 15.29
C SER A 100 -10.38 12.90 14.75
N VAL A 101 -9.28 12.24 14.36
CA VAL A 101 -9.32 10.88 13.83
C VAL A 101 -9.60 9.89 14.96
N GLU A 102 -10.67 9.12 14.82
CA GLU A 102 -11.12 8.20 15.86
C GLU A 102 -10.55 6.79 15.68
N ASP A 103 -10.22 6.12 16.79
CA ASP A 103 -9.91 4.68 16.78
C ASP A 103 -11.21 3.88 16.58
N VAL A 104 -11.21 3.00 15.58
CA VAL A 104 -12.37 2.18 15.25
C VAL A 104 -12.17 0.68 15.53
N GLY A 105 -11.37 0.36 16.53
CA GLY A 105 -11.09 -1.01 16.98
C GLY A 105 -9.76 -1.53 16.43
N THR A 106 -9.51 -2.82 16.60
CA THR A 106 -8.25 -3.41 16.09
C THR A 106 -8.37 -3.73 14.59
N ARG A 107 -7.23 -3.90 13.92
CA ARG A 107 -7.20 -4.32 12.50
C ARG A 107 -7.82 -5.72 12.30
N GLN A 108 -7.75 -6.60 13.30
CA GLN A 108 -8.34 -7.94 13.25
C GLN A 108 -9.83 -7.95 13.58
N GLU A 109 -10.24 -7.10 14.52
CA GLU A 109 -11.61 -7.02 15.03
C GLU A 109 -12.07 -5.55 15.03
N PRO A 110 -12.50 -5.01 13.86
CA PRO A 110 -12.99 -3.65 13.75
C PRO A 110 -14.30 -3.46 14.55
N ASN A 111 -14.42 -2.34 15.21
CA ASN A 111 -15.59 -1.98 16.01
C ASN A 111 -16.67 -1.36 15.10
N LEU A 112 -17.64 -2.17 14.67
CA LEU A 112 -18.72 -1.74 13.76
C LEU A 112 -19.54 -0.57 14.29
N GLU A 113 -19.69 -0.44 15.62
CA GLU A 113 -20.41 0.68 16.21
C GLU A 113 -19.58 1.97 16.19
N ALA A 114 -18.28 1.87 16.41
CA ALA A 114 -17.37 3.00 16.26
C ALA A 114 -17.33 3.48 14.80
N ILE A 115 -17.24 2.55 13.85
CA ILE A 115 -17.29 2.84 12.39
C ILE A 115 -18.60 3.56 12.06
N ARG A 116 -19.75 3.03 12.48
CA ARG A 116 -21.06 3.65 12.20
C ARG A 116 -21.19 5.07 12.76
N ARG A 117 -20.56 5.36 13.91
CA ARG A 117 -20.58 6.71 14.49
C ARG A 117 -19.81 7.74 13.67
N GLN A 118 -18.87 7.29 12.82
CA GLN A 118 -18.15 8.18 11.90
C GLN A 118 -19.01 8.61 10.72
N ASP A 119 -20.18 8.00 10.51
CA ASP A 119 -21.04 8.26 9.33
C ASP A 119 -20.25 8.22 8.01
N PRO A 120 -19.53 7.10 7.72
CA PRO A 120 -18.58 7.07 6.62
C PRO A 120 -19.28 7.04 5.25
N ASP A 121 -18.68 7.73 4.28
CA ASP A 121 -19.03 7.64 2.86
C ASP A 121 -18.31 6.47 2.19
N LEU A 122 -17.20 6.03 2.78
CA LEU A 122 -16.37 4.92 2.29
C LEU A 122 -15.68 4.21 3.44
N ILE A 123 -15.63 2.88 3.35
CA ILE A 123 -14.79 2.03 4.22
C ILE A 123 -13.75 1.33 3.35
N ILE A 124 -12.49 1.41 3.76
CA ILE A 124 -11.37 0.71 3.12
C ILE A 124 -11.01 -0.51 3.98
N ALA A 125 -11.09 -1.69 3.37
CA ALA A 125 -10.87 -2.97 4.02
C ALA A 125 -9.84 -3.82 3.27
N VAL A 126 -9.32 -4.87 3.91
CA VAL A 126 -8.49 -5.89 3.26
C VAL A 126 -9.14 -7.27 3.36
N LYS A 127 -9.07 -8.03 2.27
CA LYS A 127 -9.77 -9.31 2.16
C LYS A 127 -9.33 -10.29 3.25
N PHE A 128 -8.03 -10.48 3.44
CA PHE A 128 -7.47 -11.52 4.33
C PHE A 128 -7.83 -11.35 5.82
N ARG A 129 -8.20 -10.12 6.25
CA ARG A 129 -8.63 -9.84 7.65
C ARG A 129 -10.14 -9.68 7.77
N HIS A 130 -10.76 -9.01 6.78
CA HIS A 130 -12.09 -8.45 6.93
C HIS A 130 -13.18 -9.20 6.17
N GLU A 131 -12.84 -10.29 5.45
CA GLU A 131 -13.82 -11.05 4.65
C GLU A 131 -15.07 -11.43 5.45
N GLN A 132 -14.90 -11.84 6.72
CA GLN A 132 -16.01 -12.20 7.60
C GLN A 132 -16.88 -11.01 8.05
N TYR A 133 -16.41 -9.77 7.92
CA TYR A 133 -17.12 -8.56 8.32
C TYR A 133 -17.73 -7.80 7.12
N LEU A 134 -17.40 -8.16 5.87
CA LEU A 134 -17.76 -7.38 4.69
C LEU A 134 -19.27 -7.14 4.55
N ASP A 135 -20.11 -8.13 4.85
CA ASP A 135 -21.55 -7.95 4.79
C ASP A 135 -22.05 -6.91 5.80
N GLN A 136 -21.52 -6.92 7.02
CA GLN A 136 -21.87 -5.96 8.06
C GLN A 136 -21.30 -4.56 7.79
N LEU A 137 -20.12 -4.46 7.20
CA LEU A 137 -19.50 -3.20 6.80
C LEU A 137 -20.31 -2.56 5.66
N LYS A 138 -20.77 -3.33 4.68
CA LYS A 138 -21.64 -2.87 3.57
C LYS A 138 -23.02 -2.39 4.03
N GLU A 139 -23.48 -2.80 5.21
CA GLU A 139 -24.69 -2.22 5.83
C GLU A 139 -24.46 -0.81 6.39
N ILE A 140 -23.18 -0.39 6.54
CA ILE A 140 -22.82 0.93 7.06
C ILE A 140 -22.53 1.89 5.91
N ALA A 141 -21.63 1.52 4.99
CA ALA A 141 -21.21 2.34 3.85
C ALA A 141 -20.70 1.47 2.70
N PRO A 142 -20.47 2.03 1.50
CA PRO A 142 -19.70 1.38 0.45
C PRO A 142 -18.33 0.91 0.95
N VAL A 143 -17.91 -0.30 0.54
CA VAL A 143 -16.64 -0.91 0.98
C VAL A 143 -15.76 -1.16 -0.23
N VAL A 144 -14.55 -0.64 -0.21
CA VAL A 144 -13.46 -1.03 -1.13
C VAL A 144 -12.58 -2.04 -0.41
N THR A 145 -12.35 -3.18 -1.04
CA THR A 145 -11.61 -4.28 -0.45
C THR A 145 -10.35 -4.56 -1.26
N PHE A 146 -9.19 -4.33 -0.67
CA PHE A 146 -7.89 -4.65 -1.30
C PHE A 146 -7.41 -6.06 -0.88
N ALA A 147 -6.46 -6.61 -1.65
CA ALA A 147 -5.86 -7.90 -1.39
C ALA A 147 -4.33 -7.84 -1.50
N PRO A 148 -3.63 -7.15 -0.57
CA PRO A 148 -2.17 -6.96 -0.63
C PRO A 148 -1.37 -8.27 -0.59
N TYR A 149 -2.00 -9.36 -0.20
CA TYR A 149 -1.43 -10.72 -0.18
C TYR A 149 -2.22 -11.68 -1.08
N GLY A 150 -2.91 -11.16 -2.10
CA GLY A 150 -3.56 -11.96 -3.13
C GLY A 150 -2.55 -12.58 -4.11
N GLU A 151 -3.00 -13.54 -4.91
CA GLU A 151 -2.14 -14.32 -5.81
C GLU A 151 -1.30 -13.45 -6.78
N GLU A 152 -1.87 -12.35 -7.28
CA GLU A 152 -1.16 -11.40 -8.14
C GLU A 152 -0.23 -10.48 -7.33
N ALA A 153 -0.69 -10.01 -6.16
CA ALA A 153 0.04 -9.08 -5.31
C ALA A 153 1.34 -9.69 -4.75
N ILE A 154 1.35 -10.99 -4.43
CA ILE A 154 2.53 -11.68 -3.89
C ILE A 154 3.68 -11.81 -4.90
N GLN A 155 3.46 -11.55 -6.18
CA GLN A 155 4.53 -11.58 -7.18
C GLN A 155 5.47 -10.37 -7.03
N ASP A 156 4.92 -9.21 -6.68
CA ASP A 156 5.64 -7.96 -6.42
C ASP A 156 4.78 -7.06 -5.52
N HIS A 157 5.04 -7.09 -4.22
CA HIS A 157 4.29 -6.28 -3.24
C HIS A 157 4.44 -4.77 -3.48
N TYR A 158 5.60 -4.35 -3.97
CA TYR A 158 5.87 -2.93 -4.22
C TYR A 158 5.04 -2.40 -5.41
N GLU A 159 5.04 -3.11 -6.52
CA GLU A 159 4.20 -2.73 -7.66
C GLU A 159 2.70 -2.79 -7.33
N ASN A 160 2.29 -3.80 -6.55
CA ASN A 160 0.91 -3.88 -6.05
C ASN A 160 0.54 -2.66 -5.19
N MET A 161 1.42 -2.25 -4.27
CA MET A 161 1.23 -1.06 -3.42
C MET A 161 1.03 0.20 -4.26
N LEU A 162 1.85 0.41 -5.31
CA LEU A 162 1.69 1.54 -6.23
C LEU A 162 0.35 1.50 -6.98
N ASN A 163 -0.11 0.33 -7.39
CA ASN A 163 -1.39 0.16 -8.09
C ASN A 163 -2.58 0.38 -7.17
N GLU A 164 -2.53 -0.07 -5.92
CA GLU A 164 -3.55 0.19 -4.90
C GLU A 164 -3.61 1.67 -4.53
N MET A 165 -2.46 2.36 -4.41
CA MET A 165 -2.39 3.81 -4.22
C MET A 165 -3.07 4.57 -5.37
N LYS A 166 -2.77 4.21 -6.63
CA LYS A 166 -3.40 4.80 -7.83
C LYS A 166 -4.91 4.55 -7.87
N THR A 167 -5.35 3.36 -7.44
CA THR A 167 -6.78 3.00 -7.37
C THR A 167 -7.49 3.84 -6.31
N LEU A 168 -6.92 3.95 -5.10
CA LEU A 168 -7.46 4.79 -4.04
C LEU A 168 -7.55 6.26 -4.49
N ALA A 169 -6.50 6.77 -5.13
CA ALA A 169 -6.46 8.13 -5.64
C ALA A 169 -7.57 8.44 -6.65
N LYS A 170 -7.95 7.48 -7.51
CA LYS A 170 -9.09 7.63 -8.44
C LYS A 170 -10.41 7.77 -7.69
N ILE A 171 -10.59 7.00 -6.60
CA ILE A 171 -11.81 7.03 -5.79
C ILE A 171 -11.94 8.38 -5.10
N VAL A 172 -10.86 8.86 -4.48
CA VAL A 172 -10.85 10.09 -3.69
C VAL A 172 -10.54 11.35 -4.51
N ASN A 173 -10.45 11.23 -5.84
CA ASN A 173 -10.19 12.32 -6.79
C ASN A 173 -8.87 13.09 -6.50
N LYS A 174 -7.79 12.33 -6.25
CA LYS A 174 -6.46 12.83 -5.86
C LYS A 174 -5.32 12.22 -6.70
N GLN A 175 -5.55 12.03 -8.00
CA GLN A 175 -4.57 11.38 -8.89
C GLN A 175 -3.25 12.17 -8.98
N ASP A 176 -3.32 13.49 -9.07
CA ASP A 176 -2.12 14.36 -9.13
C ASP A 176 -1.28 14.22 -7.84
N GLN A 177 -1.94 14.08 -6.67
CA GLN A 177 -1.25 13.89 -5.40
C GLN A 177 -0.59 12.50 -5.33
N ALA A 178 -1.23 11.47 -5.88
CA ALA A 178 -0.63 10.14 -5.97
C ALA A 178 0.59 10.13 -6.88
N GLU A 179 0.50 10.75 -8.06
CA GLU A 179 1.63 10.88 -8.99
C GLU A 179 2.79 11.63 -8.33
N GLN A 180 2.52 12.71 -7.59
CA GLN A 180 3.56 13.44 -6.87
C GLN A 180 4.20 12.59 -5.76
N ALA A 181 3.40 11.89 -4.93
CA ALA A 181 3.92 11.05 -3.84
C ALA A 181 4.79 9.89 -4.35
N ILE A 182 4.42 9.30 -5.49
CA ILE A 182 5.21 8.28 -6.17
C ILE A 182 6.51 8.87 -6.74
N ALA A 183 6.43 10.04 -7.41
CA ALA A 183 7.62 10.72 -7.93
C ALA A 183 8.59 11.14 -6.81
N ASP A 184 8.07 11.54 -5.65
CA ASP A 184 8.88 11.86 -4.47
C ASP A 184 9.60 10.60 -3.95
N LEU A 185 8.92 9.42 -3.92
CA LEU A 185 9.54 8.14 -3.57
C LEU A 185 10.66 7.78 -4.54
N ASP A 186 10.41 7.85 -5.84
CA ASP A 186 11.41 7.56 -6.88
C ASP A 186 12.62 8.49 -6.74
N SER A 187 12.39 9.79 -6.47
CA SER A 187 13.46 10.76 -6.27
C SER A 187 14.30 10.45 -5.03
N ILE A 188 13.67 10.04 -3.94
CA ILE A 188 14.36 9.64 -2.71
C ILE A 188 15.20 8.38 -2.98
N ILE A 189 14.65 7.37 -3.63
CA ILE A 189 15.40 6.14 -3.96
C ILE A 189 16.63 6.48 -4.79
N GLU A 190 16.51 7.34 -5.80
CA GLU A 190 17.64 7.73 -6.66
C GLU A 190 18.69 8.53 -5.88
N GLU A 191 18.29 9.44 -4.97
CA GLU A 191 19.20 10.14 -4.08
C GLU A 191 19.97 9.17 -3.17
N GLN A 192 19.25 8.23 -2.56
CA GLN A 192 19.85 7.23 -1.67
C GLN A 192 20.78 6.27 -2.44
N LYS A 193 20.41 5.88 -3.66
CA LYS A 193 21.26 5.08 -4.56
C LYS A 193 22.58 5.79 -4.88
N GLN A 194 22.55 7.11 -5.11
CA GLN A 194 23.77 7.88 -5.32
C GLN A 194 24.68 7.85 -4.08
N ARG A 195 24.12 7.93 -2.86
CA ARG A 195 24.90 7.79 -1.61
C ARG A 195 25.55 6.41 -1.51
N ILE A 196 24.86 5.34 -1.91
CA ILE A 196 25.41 3.97 -1.95
C ILE A 196 26.55 3.87 -2.96
N THR A 197 26.39 4.44 -4.14
CA THR A 197 27.43 4.49 -5.18
C THR A 197 28.66 5.24 -4.69
N ASP A 198 28.48 6.42 -4.07
CA ASP A 198 29.56 7.25 -3.53
C ASP A 198 30.31 6.53 -2.38
N ALA A 199 29.61 5.70 -1.61
CA ALA A 199 30.18 4.86 -0.56
C ALA A 199 30.89 3.60 -1.10
N GLY A 200 30.77 3.30 -2.40
CA GLY A 200 31.37 2.11 -3.04
C GLY A 200 30.67 0.80 -2.67
N LEU A 201 29.39 0.86 -2.30
CA LEU A 201 28.58 -0.30 -1.90
C LEU A 201 27.66 -0.82 -3.03
N GLU A 202 27.62 -0.16 -4.18
CA GLU A 202 26.83 -0.60 -5.34
C GLU A 202 27.22 -2.02 -5.78
N GLY A 203 26.22 -2.87 -6.02
CA GLY A 203 26.40 -4.28 -6.37
C GLY A 203 26.79 -5.17 -5.18
N SER A 204 26.77 -4.66 -3.94
CA SER A 204 27.01 -5.49 -2.76
C SER A 204 25.85 -6.44 -2.50
N GLU A 205 26.17 -7.62 -1.99
CA GLU A 205 25.18 -8.61 -1.54
C GLU A 205 24.54 -8.16 -0.22
N PHE A 206 23.26 -8.47 -0.03
CA PHE A 206 22.60 -8.20 1.24
C PHE A 206 21.70 -9.36 1.72
N ILE A 207 21.43 -9.34 3.02
CA ILE A 207 20.29 -9.99 3.70
C ILE A 207 19.66 -8.94 4.60
N ALA A 208 18.34 -8.78 4.51
CA ALA A 208 17.60 -7.94 5.45
C ALA A 208 16.60 -8.79 6.23
N THR A 209 16.42 -8.48 7.52
CA THR A 209 15.54 -9.22 8.42
C THR A 209 14.82 -8.34 9.40
N GLN A 210 13.60 -8.74 9.78
CA GLN A 210 12.98 -8.35 11.04
C GLN A 210 13.19 -9.45 12.05
N ALA A 211 13.60 -9.12 13.26
CA ALA A 211 14.01 -10.08 14.27
C ALA A 211 13.25 -9.88 15.59
N PHE A 212 12.85 -10.96 16.23
CA PHE A 212 12.06 -10.95 17.46
C PHE A 212 12.08 -12.32 18.13
N THR A 213 11.55 -12.38 19.36
CA THR A 213 11.36 -13.64 20.10
C THR A 213 9.94 -14.18 19.86
N ALA A 214 9.82 -15.30 19.14
CA ALA A 214 8.56 -16.02 18.96
C ALA A 214 8.54 -17.26 19.84
N GLN A 215 7.57 -17.38 20.72
CA GLN A 215 7.41 -18.55 21.61
C GLN A 215 8.71 -18.95 22.34
N ASN A 216 9.45 -17.97 22.85
CA ASN A 216 10.77 -18.12 23.48
C ASN A 216 11.88 -18.61 22.53
N THR A 217 11.74 -18.44 21.24
CA THR A 217 12.73 -18.79 20.23
C THR A 217 13.11 -17.55 19.42
N PRO A 218 14.40 -17.21 19.34
CA PRO A 218 14.87 -16.15 18.44
C PRO A 218 14.49 -16.48 16.98
N THR A 219 13.73 -15.59 16.37
CA THR A 219 13.16 -15.78 15.04
C THR A 219 13.59 -14.62 14.12
N LEU A 220 13.96 -14.95 12.90
CA LEU A 220 14.32 -14.03 11.84
C LEU A 220 13.31 -14.12 10.70
N ARG A 221 12.77 -13.00 10.24
CA ARG A 221 12.00 -12.87 9.01
C ARG A 221 12.91 -12.39 7.91
N LEU A 222 13.52 -13.31 7.17
CA LEU A 222 14.40 -12.95 6.06
C LEU A 222 13.56 -12.49 4.87
N PHE A 223 13.75 -11.24 4.46
CA PHE A 223 13.00 -10.65 3.36
C PHE A 223 13.46 -11.18 2.00
N THR A 224 12.49 -11.53 1.17
CA THR A 224 12.67 -12.01 -0.21
C THR A 224 12.51 -10.88 -1.22
N ASP A 225 12.88 -11.11 -2.49
CA ASP A 225 12.85 -10.09 -3.54
C ASP A 225 11.44 -9.54 -3.84
N ASN A 226 10.39 -10.33 -3.59
CA ASN A 226 9.01 -9.87 -3.78
C ASN A 226 8.49 -8.95 -2.64
N SER A 227 9.28 -8.74 -1.56
CA SER A 227 8.94 -7.83 -0.47
C SER A 227 9.24 -6.36 -0.80
N MET A 228 8.64 -5.42 -0.01
CA MET A 228 8.98 -4.00 -0.06
C MET A 228 10.48 -3.79 0.20
N VAL A 229 11.02 -4.44 1.23
CA VAL A 229 12.44 -4.33 1.61
C VAL A 229 13.35 -4.85 0.50
N GLY A 230 13.04 -6.03 -0.04
CA GLY A 230 13.81 -6.62 -1.15
C GLY A 230 13.81 -5.70 -2.37
N LYS A 231 12.64 -5.19 -2.74
CA LYS A 231 12.52 -4.28 -3.89
C LYS A 231 13.28 -2.97 -3.69
N VAL A 232 13.11 -2.30 -2.55
CA VAL A 232 13.82 -1.04 -2.26
C VAL A 232 15.34 -1.27 -2.27
N MET A 233 15.83 -2.35 -1.66
CA MET A 233 17.26 -2.69 -1.69
C MET A 233 17.78 -2.95 -3.10
N ASN A 234 17.01 -3.65 -3.93
CA ASN A 234 17.37 -3.89 -5.34
C ASN A 234 17.41 -2.57 -6.14
N GLU A 235 16.46 -1.66 -5.94
CA GLU A 235 16.48 -0.33 -6.56
C GLU A 235 17.68 0.52 -6.10
N LEU A 236 18.11 0.37 -4.84
CA LEU A 236 19.33 0.99 -4.31
C LEU A 236 20.62 0.39 -4.89
N GLY A 237 20.54 -0.70 -5.64
CA GLY A 237 21.65 -1.33 -6.35
C GLY A 237 22.30 -2.49 -5.60
N PHE A 238 21.64 -3.09 -4.61
CA PHE A 238 22.10 -4.28 -3.90
C PHE A 238 21.54 -5.57 -4.53
N GLU A 239 22.17 -6.70 -4.21
CA GLU A 239 21.74 -8.05 -4.64
C GLU A 239 21.31 -8.87 -3.41
N ASN A 240 20.03 -9.29 -3.37
CA ASN A 240 19.54 -10.18 -2.32
C ASN A 240 20.09 -11.59 -2.51
N VAL A 241 20.81 -12.12 -1.54
CA VAL A 241 21.33 -13.49 -1.59
C VAL A 241 20.44 -14.51 -0.92
N TYR A 242 19.38 -14.06 -0.23
CA TYR A 242 18.35 -14.94 0.30
C TYR A 242 17.25 -15.13 -0.75
N GLN A 243 17.25 -16.29 -1.39
CA GLN A 243 16.32 -16.63 -2.46
C GLN A 243 15.42 -17.79 -2.04
N THR A 244 14.18 -17.76 -2.50
CA THR A 244 13.19 -18.83 -2.36
C THR A 244 12.75 -19.33 -3.74
N ASP A 245 12.31 -20.59 -3.82
CA ASP A 245 11.86 -21.18 -5.10
C ASP A 245 10.55 -20.54 -5.60
N GLU A 246 9.71 -20.09 -4.68
CA GLU A 246 8.41 -19.44 -4.94
C GLU A 246 8.31 -18.13 -4.12
N PRO A 247 7.54 -17.14 -4.60
CA PRO A 247 7.33 -15.92 -3.83
C PRO A 247 6.67 -16.19 -2.48
N GLU A 248 7.20 -15.58 -1.44
CA GLU A 248 6.63 -15.68 -0.09
C GLU A 248 5.38 -14.80 0.05
N VAL A 249 4.33 -15.33 0.67
CA VAL A 249 3.03 -14.63 0.79
C VAL A 249 3.16 -13.26 1.45
N TYR A 250 4.00 -13.15 2.48
CA TYR A 250 4.26 -11.89 3.19
C TYR A 250 5.61 -11.26 2.81
N GLY A 251 6.27 -11.76 1.76
CA GLY A 251 7.57 -11.27 1.33
C GLY A 251 8.72 -11.65 2.27
N TYR A 252 8.56 -12.65 3.11
CA TYR A 252 9.62 -13.15 4.00
C TYR A 252 9.41 -14.62 4.39
N SER A 253 10.50 -15.30 4.73
CA SER A 253 10.45 -16.61 5.41
C SER A 253 10.82 -16.47 6.88
N GLU A 254 10.12 -17.14 7.78
CA GLU A 254 10.50 -17.25 9.19
C GLU A 254 11.52 -18.38 9.36
N VAL A 255 12.71 -18.02 9.86
CA VAL A 255 13.83 -18.93 10.05
C VAL A 255 14.49 -18.72 11.41
N THR A 256 15.37 -19.65 11.78
CA THR A 256 16.24 -19.51 12.95
C THR A 256 17.66 -19.16 12.53
N LEU A 257 18.54 -18.91 13.51
CA LEU A 257 19.95 -18.57 13.28
C LEU A 257 20.69 -19.55 12.36
N GLU A 258 20.31 -20.83 12.40
CA GLU A 258 20.93 -21.87 11.60
C GLU A 258 20.84 -21.62 10.09
N ALA A 259 19.79 -20.96 9.63
CA ALA A 259 19.66 -20.60 8.21
C ALA A 259 20.78 -19.67 7.71
N LEU A 260 21.31 -18.82 8.58
CA LEU A 260 22.40 -17.91 8.24
C LEU A 260 23.74 -18.65 7.99
N GLN A 261 23.89 -19.90 8.43
CA GLN A 261 25.09 -20.69 8.17
C GLN A 261 25.33 -20.94 6.67
N ASN A 262 24.30 -20.88 5.85
CA ASN A 262 24.43 -20.98 4.39
C ASN A 262 25.21 -19.79 3.79
N PHE A 263 25.37 -18.71 4.54
CA PHE A 263 26.04 -17.48 4.13
C PHE A 263 27.32 -17.19 4.93
N GLN A 264 27.81 -18.17 5.72
CA GLN A 264 28.88 -17.99 6.68
C GLN A 264 30.18 -17.41 6.10
N ASP A 265 30.51 -17.76 4.85
CA ASP A 265 31.76 -17.37 4.19
C ASP A 265 31.65 -16.07 3.38
N ARG A 266 30.48 -15.41 3.37
CA ARG A 266 30.23 -14.17 2.63
C ARG A 266 30.69 -12.96 3.43
N LYS A 267 31.97 -12.61 3.31
CA LYS A 267 32.62 -11.57 4.14
C LYS A 267 32.16 -10.15 3.83
N ASP A 268 31.72 -9.88 2.59
CA ASP A 268 31.32 -8.55 2.12
C ASP A 268 29.79 -8.35 2.13
N LEU A 269 29.03 -9.38 2.57
CA LEU A 269 27.58 -9.33 2.73
C LEU A 269 27.19 -8.24 3.72
N GLN A 270 26.21 -7.41 3.36
CA GLN A 270 25.59 -6.43 4.23
C GLN A 270 24.37 -7.08 4.92
N PHE A 271 24.41 -7.21 6.23
CA PHE A 271 23.34 -7.78 7.02
C PHE A 271 22.57 -6.67 7.74
N LEU A 272 21.32 -6.41 7.31
CA LEU A 272 20.49 -5.38 7.88
C LEU A 272 19.40 -6.01 8.76
N TYR A 273 19.17 -5.43 9.95
CA TYR A 273 18.19 -6.00 10.85
C TYR A 273 17.36 -4.94 11.56
N ILE A 274 16.05 -5.19 11.62
CA ILE A 274 15.05 -4.40 12.34
C ILE A 274 14.72 -5.19 13.61
N VAL A 275 14.90 -4.58 14.77
CA VAL A 275 14.64 -5.21 16.06
C VAL A 275 14.16 -4.19 17.08
N GLN A 276 13.19 -4.56 17.92
CA GLN A 276 12.76 -3.72 19.03
C GLN A 276 13.83 -3.65 20.12
N GLU A 277 13.97 -2.50 20.79
CA GLU A 277 14.99 -2.31 21.84
C GLU A 277 14.76 -3.25 23.03
N ASP A 278 13.51 -3.52 23.37
CA ASP A 278 13.11 -4.39 24.49
C ASP A 278 13.09 -5.89 24.14
N ASP A 279 13.24 -6.27 22.86
CA ASP A 279 13.35 -7.64 22.36
C ASP A 279 14.52 -7.79 21.38
N ASN A 280 15.69 -7.25 21.72
CA ASN A 280 16.88 -7.31 20.87
C ASN A 280 17.61 -8.63 21.02
N ILE A 281 17.24 -9.63 20.18
CA ILE A 281 17.86 -10.96 20.16
C ILE A 281 19.35 -10.93 19.78
N PHE A 282 19.86 -9.89 19.11
CA PHE A 282 21.26 -9.74 18.76
C PHE A 282 22.12 -9.36 19.99
N GLU A 283 21.54 -8.67 20.97
CA GLU A 283 22.18 -8.31 22.22
C GLU A 283 21.97 -9.34 23.34
N SER A 284 20.96 -10.21 23.23
CA SER A 284 20.63 -11.25 24.19
C SER A 284 21.09 -12.64 23.74
N ASP A 285 20.39 -13.26 22.79
CA ASP A 285 20.51 -14.67 22.42
C ASP A 285 21.68 -14.95 21.47
N PHE A 286 22.01 -13.98 20.59
CA PHE A 286 23.08 -14.14 19.60
C PHE A 286 24.44 -13.66 20.12
N LYS A 287 24.47 -12.79 21.09
CA LYS A 287 25.71 -12.32 21.73
C LYS A 287 26.43 -13.45 22.45
N GLY A 288 27.66 -13.72 22.05
CA GLY A 288 28.44 -14.86 22.57
C GLY A 288 28.05 -16.21 21.96
N ASN A 289 27.14 -16.26 21.02
CA ASN A 289 26.79 -17.49 20.31
C ASN A 289 27.75 -17.71 19.14
N PRO A 290 28.55 -18.80 19.15
CA PRO A 290 29.51 -19.08 18.08
C PRO A 290 28.89 -19.21 16.68
N ALA A 291 27.64 -19.65 16.58
CA ALA A 291 26.95 -19.73 15.29
C ALA A 291 26.69 -18.36 14.67
N TRP A 292 26.56 -17.31 15.48
CA TRP A 292 26.46 -15.92 15.04
C TRP A 292 27.84 -15.29 14.87
N GLU A 293 28.71 -15.37 15.90
CA GLU A 293 29.98 -14.67 15.93
C GLU A 293 30.99 -15.17 14.87
N ASN A 294 30.82 -16.39 14.37
CA ASN A 294 31.69 -16.96 13.33
C ASN A 294 31.24 -16.64 11.90
N LEU A 295 30.11 -15.95 11.71
CA LEU A 295 29.71 -15.47 10.39
C LEU A 295 30.69 -14.41 9.91
N SER A 296 31.19 -14.55 8.68
CA SER A 296 32.27 -13.67 8.17
C SER A 296 31.83 -12.20 8.10
N PHE A 297 30.56 -11.93 7.72
CA PHE A 297 30.03 -10.56 7.70
C PHE A 297 29.87 -9.95 9.10
N VAL A 298 29.61 -10.75 10.13
CA VAL A 298 29.60 -10.31 11.54
C VAL A 298 31.01 -9.93 11.99
N GLN A 299 31.99 -10.78 11.69
CA GLN A 299 33.39 -10.52 12.02
C GLN A 299 33.96 -9.28 11.32
N ASN A 300 33.47 -8.98 10.12
CA ASN A 300 33.86 -7.80 9.35
C ASN A 300 33.12 -6.52 9.76
N GLY A 301 32.11 -6.62 10.65
CA GLY A 301 31.33 -5.48 11.10
C GLY A 301 30.28 -5.00 10.10
N ASN A 302 29.87 -5.85 9.14
CA ASN A 302 28.87 -5.56 8.13
C ASN A 302 27.46 -5.90 8.63
N THR A 303 27.16 -5.51 9.86
CA THR A 303 25.86 -5.68 10.48
C THR A 303 25.28 -4.31 10.82
N HIS A 304 24.05 -4.05 10.37
CA HIS A 304 23.44 -2.73 10.37
C HIS A 304 22.05 -2.78 11.02
N GLN A 305 21.92 -2.18 12.19
CA GLN A 305 20.65 -2.09 12.88
C GLN A 305 19.84 -0.91 12.35
N LEU A 306 18.56 -1.18 12.04
CA LEU A 306 17.55 -0.16 11.76
C LEU A 306 16.69 0.09 13.01
N PRO A 307 16.02 1.25 13.11
CA PRO A 307 15.06 1.50 14.17
C PRO A 307 13.94 0.44 14.22
N GLY A 308 13.54 0.04 15.42
CA GLY A 308 12.51 -1.00 15.58
C GLY A 308 11.14 -0.66 15.01
N ASN A 309 10.84 0.62 14.85
CA ASN A 309 9.63 1.14 14.22
C ASN A 309 9.78 1.37 12.69
N THR A 310 10.77 0.77 12.05
CA THR A 310 10.88 0.75 10.59
C THR A 310 9.77 -0.14 10.03
N TRP A 311 8.74 0.48 9.42
CA TRP A 311 7.60 -0.25 8.89
C TRP A 311 7.86 -0.79 7.49
N THR A 312 7.79 -2.10 7.33
CA THR A 312 8.19 -2.83 6.12
C THR A 312 7.00 -3.30 5.26
N PHE A 313 5.77 -2.93 5.65
CA PHE A 313 4.51 -3.34 5.00
C PHE A 313 3.63 -2.12 4.65
N GLY A 314 4.25 -0.95 4.53
CA GLY A 314 3.54 0.31 4.35
C GLY A 314 3.33 0.71 2.90
N GLY A 315 2.81 1.92 2.73
CA GLY A 315 2.61 2.60 1.46
C GLY A 315 3.84 3.42 1.01
N VAL A 316 3.58 4.43 0.20
CA VAL A 316 4.63 5.27 -0.40
C VAL A 316 5.45 6.04 0.64
N LEU A 317 4.83 6.53 1.74
CA LEU A 317 5.54 7.29 2.77
C LEU A 317 6.47 6.40 3.60
N SER A 318 6.00 5.21 4.01
CA SER A 318 6.84 4.23 4.71
C SER A 318 8.03 3.78 3.86
N ASN A 319 7.85 3.60 2.55
CA ASN A 319 8.95 3.24 1.65
C ASN A 319 9.95 4.39 1.45
N GLN A 320 9.51 5.66 1.51
CA GLN A 320 10.42 6.81 1.55
C GLN A 320 11.32 6.81 2.79
N VAL A 321 10.74 6.51 3.96
CA VAL A 321 11.47 6.38 5.22
C VAL A 321 12.38 5.16 5.20
N LEU A 322 11.88 4.01 4.74
CA LEU A 322 12.64 2.77 4.61
C LEU A 322 13.90 2.97 3.76
N ALA A 323 13.81 3.59 2.58
CA ALA A 323 14.95 3.85 1.71
C ALA A 323 16.04 4.68 2.41
N LYS A 324 15.66 5.73 3.15
CA LYS A 324 16.58 6.56 3.92
C LYS A 324 17.24 5.77 5.05
N GLN A 325 16.44 5.06 5.87
CA GLN A 325 16.93 4.31 7.02
C GLN A 325 17.90 3.18 6.63
N LEU A 326 17.60 2.47 5.51
CA LEU A 326 18.51 1.45 4.98
C LEU A 326 19.89 2.02 4.67
N VAL A 327 19.94 3.17 4.01
CA VAL A 327 21.20 3.81 3.63
C VAL A 327 21.90 4.44 4.83
N ASP A 328 21.18 5.12 5.72
CA ASP A 328 21.74 5.74 6.92
C ASP A 328 22.39 4.71 7.87
N ALA A 329 21.84 3.48 7.90
CA ALA A 329 22.42 2.40 8.69
C ALA A 329 23.78 1.92 8.15
N MET A 330 23.99 2.00 6.83
CA MET A 330 25.21 1.51 6.16
C MET A 330 26.23 2.62 5.90
N VAL A 331 25.77 3.81 5.54
CA VAL A 331 26.62 4.95 5.14
C VAL A 331 26.63 5.98 6.27
N LYS A 332 27.70 5.98 7.04
CA LYS A 332 27.92 7.00 8.10
C LYS A 332 28.33 8.32 7.44
N GLU A 333 27.72 9.43 7.88
CA GLU A 333 28.13 10.79 7.51
C GLU A 333 29.56 11.12 7.95
#